data_01082634931d35f2afe974e0e3ffd9ff
#
_entry.id   01082634931d35f2afe974e0e3ffd9ff
#
_cell.length_a   1.000
_cell.length_b   1.000
_cell.length_c   1.000
_cell.angle_alpha   90.00
_cell.angle_beta   90.00
_cell.angle_gamma   90.00
#
_symmetry.space_group_name_H-M   'P 1'
#
loop_
_entity.id
_entity.type
_entity.pdbx_description
1 polymer ?
#
loop_
_entity_poly.entity_id
_entity_poly.type
_entity_poly.pdbx_seq_one_letter_code
_entity_poly.pdbx_strand_id
1 'polypeptide(L)' 'MMKPLKTKVSITLDDNIIREIKDLAEKDDRSFSQYINKILKDWLVNNTHATNSDF' A
#
# COMPACT_ATOMS: atom_id res chain seq x y z
N MET A 1 -7.96 -10.58 19.47
CA MET A 1 -7.70 -10.07 19.18
C MET A 1 -7.12 -9.58 18.41
N MET A 2 -7.24 -9.09 17.99
CA MET A 2 -6.77 -8.66 17.18
C MET A 2 -6.58 -7.41 17.19
N LYS A 3 -5.76 -6.85 17.07
CA LYS A 3 -5.59 -5.66 17.01
C LYS A 3 -5.66 -5.09 15.76
N PRO A 4 -5.86 -3.93 15.50
CA PRO A 4 -5.94 -3.34 14.23
C PRO A 4 -4.66 -3.49 13.64
N LEU A 5 -4.63 -3.94 12.51
CA LEU A 5 -3.42 -4.12 11.86
C LEU A 5 -2.98 -2.93 11.13
N LYS A 6 -3.79 -1.98 10.82
CA LYS A 6 -3.41 -0.83 10.04
C LYS A 6 -3.80 0.46 10.70
N THR A 7 -2.99 1.45 10.53
CA THR A 7 -3.24 2.75 11.10
C THR A 7 -3.61 3.68 9.98
N LYS A 8 -4.59 4.52 10.19
CA LYS A 8 -5.02 5.40 9.15
C LYS A 8 -4.07 6.56 9.06
N VAL A 9 -3.64 6.89 7.89
CA VAL A 9 -2.76 8.05 7.69
C VAL A 9 -3.24 8.83 6.49
N SER A 10 -2.82 10.06 6.39
CA SER A 10 -3.21 10.90 5.28
C SER A 10 -1.98 11.30 4.53
N ILE A 11 -2.02 11.21 3.24
CA ILE A 11 -0.90 11.64 2.43
C ILE A 11 -1.43 12.36 1.21
N THR A 12 -0.58 13.11 0.56
CA THR A 12 -0.95 13.85 -0.61
C THR A 12 -0.24 13.24 -1.80
N LEU A 13 -0.97 12.99 -2.86
CA LEU A 13 -0.38 12.39 -4.04
C LEU A 13 -0.79 13.18 -5.28
N ASP A 14 -0.02 13.08 -6.33
CA ASP A 14 -0.34 13.74 -7.57
C ASP A 14 -1.56 13.09 -8.18
N ASP A 15 -2.37 13.86 -8.85
CA ASP A 15 -3.59 13.34 -9.43
C ASP A 15 -3.34 12.23 -10.43
N ASN A 16 -2.36 12.36 -11.25
CA ASN A 16 -2.11 11.33 -12.24
C ASN A 16 -1.64 10.03 -11.57
N ILE A 17 -0.93 10.14 -10.47
CA ILE A 17 -0.52 8.96 -9.75
C ILE A 17 -1.71 8.28 -9.14
N ILE A 18 -2.62 9.04 -8.56
CA ILE A 18 -3.81 8.48 -7.98
C ILE A 18 -4.60 7.74 -9.04
N ARG A 19 -4.73 8.35 -10.21
CA ARG A 19 -5.52 7.76 -11.25
C ARG A 19 -4.93 6.44 -11.73
N GLU A 20 -3.62 6.42 -11.90
CA GLU A 20 -2.99 5.20 -12.37
C GLU A 20 -3.06 4.10 -11.34
N ILE A 21 -2.89 4.44 -10.08
CA ILE A 21 -2.94 3.43 -9.05
C ILE A 21 -4.35 2.89 -8.91
N LYS A 22 -5.35 3.74 -9.04
CA LYS A 22 -6.71 3.25 -8.96
C LYS A 22 -7.01 2.26 -10.08
N ASP A 23 -6.46 2.52 -11.25
CA ASP A 23 -6.69 1.67 -12.37
C ASP A 23 -6.02 0.32 -12.10
N LEU A 24 -4.82 0.33 -11.61
CA LEU A 24 -4.13 -0.90 -11.32
C LEU A 24 -4.78 -1.67 -10.20
N ALA A 25 -5.29 -0.96 -9.21
CA ALA A 25 -5.95 -1.61 -8.10
C ALA A 25 -7.19 -2.34 -8.59
N GLU A 26 -7.91 -1.75 -9.52
CA GLU A 26 -9.07 -2.38 -10.03
C GLU A 26 -8.70 -3.63 -10.77
N LYS A 27 -7.65 -3.61 -11.53
CA LYS A 27 -7.23 -4.78 -12.27
C LYS A 27 -6.79 -5.89 -11.33
N ASP A 28 -6.32 -5.53 -10.16
CA ASP A 28 -5.86 -6.51 -9.21
C ASP A 28 -6.96 -6.85 -8.22
N ASP A 29 -8.14 -6.32 -8.43
CA ASP A 29 -9.29 -6.63 -7.59
C ASP A 29 -9.03 -6.21 -6.15
N ARG A 30 -8.38 -5.11 -5.93
CA ARG A 30 -8.12 -4.60 -4.62
C ARG A 30 -8.61 -3.19 -4.51
N SER A 31 -8.81 -2.70 -3.30
CA SER A 31 -9.19 -1.31 -3.14
C SER A 31 -7.93 -0.47 -3.31
N PHE A 32 -8.11 0.80 -3.48
CA PHE A 32 -6.99 1.71 -3.66
C PHE A 32 -6.05 1.63 -2.46
N SER A 33 -6.59 1.66 -1.27
CA SER A 33 -5.77 1.62 -0.07
C SER A 33 -5.01 0.32 0.05
N GLN A 34 -5.66 -0.77 -0.27
CA GLN A 34 -4.99 -2.06 -0.20
C GLN A 34 -3.87 -2.16 -1.20
N TYR A 35 -4.09 -1.61 -2.38
CA TYR A 35 -3.08 -1.67 -3.42
C TYR A 35 -1.88 -0.83 -3.02
N ILE A 36 -2.09 0.36 -2.49
CA ILE A 36 -1.01 1.20 -2.06
C ILE A 36 -0.22 0.53 -0.96
N ASN A 37 -0.92 -0.08 -0.02
CA ASN A 37 -0.24 -0.75 1.07
C ASN A 37 0.65 -1.87 0.54
N LYS A 38 0.17 -2.58 -0.45
CA LYS A 38 0.93 -3.66 -1.03
C LYS A 38 2.18 -3.14 -1.71
N ILE A 39 2.06 -2.06 -2.48
CA ILE A 39 3.20 -1.50 -3.17
C ILE A 39 4.26 -1.03 -2.19
N LEU A 40 3.83 -0.33 -1.16
CA LEU A 40 4.78 0.20 -0.20
C LEU A 40 5.47 -0.91 0.59
N LYS A 41 4.72 -1.94 0.91
CA LYS A 41 5.30 -3.04 1.61
C LYS A 41 6.35 -3.74 0.76
N ASP A 42 6.04 -3.97 -0.49
CA ASP A 42 6.97 -4.60 -1.40
C ASP A 42 8.22 -3.75 -1.56
N TRP A 43 8.04 -2.45 -1.65
CA TRP A 43 9.17 -1.57 -1.82
C TRP A 43 10.08 -1.62 -0.61
N LEU A 44 9.51 -1.61 0.56
CA LEU A 44 10.29 -1.65 1.78
C LEU A 44 11.06 -2.95 1.91
N VAL A 45 10.42 -4.03 1.60
CA VAL A 45 11.09 -5.32 1.69
C VAL A 45 12.28 -5.36 0.75
N ASN A 46 12.11 -4.86 -0.45
CA ASN A 46 13.18 -4.89 -1.41
C ASN A 46 14.30 -3.92 -1.09
N ASN A 47 14.01 -2.90 -0.34
CA ASN A 47 15.02 -1.90 -0.10
C ASN A 47 15.59 -1.87 1.30
N THR A 48 15.12 -2.66 2.19
CA THR A 48 15.64 -2.59 3.50
C THR A 48 16.03 -3.88 4.08
N HIS A 49 16.02 -4.89 3.52
CA HIS A 49 16.38 -6.16 4.08
C HIS A 49 15.65 -6.42 5.35
N ALA A 50 14.72 -5.77 5.65
CA ALA A 50 14.02 -5.91 6.83
C ALA A 50 13.28 -7.00 6.80
N THR A 51 13.34 -7.85 7.51
CA THR A 51 12.60 -8.84 7.27
C THR A 51 11.54 -8.97 8.07
N ASN A 52 11.24 -8.44 8.93
CA ASN A 52 10.22 -8.60 9.61
C ASN A 52 9.16 -8.31 9.25
N SER A 53 8.47 -8.81 9.05
CA SER A 53 7.42 -8.59 8.51
C SER A 53 6.39 -8.19 9.24
N ASP A 54 6.45 -7.74 10.11
CA ASP A 54 5.38 -7.34 10.68
C ASP A 54 4.73 -6.28 10.20
N PHE A 55 4.67 -5.87 9.16
CA PHE A 55 3.89 -4.85 8.68
C PHE A 55 2.55 -5.26 8.50
#